data_7d86a7afafe5757301736997b8134b23
#
_entry.id   7d86a7afafe5757301736997b8134b23
#
_cell.length_a   1.000
_cell.length_b   1.000
_cell.length_c   1.000
_cell.angle_alpha   90.00
_cell.angle_beta   90.00
_cell.angle_gamma   90.00
#
_symmetry.space_group_name_H-M   'P 1'
#
loop_
_entity.id
_entity.type
_entity.pdbx_description
1 polymer ?
#
loop_
_entity_poly.entity_id
_entity_poly.type
_entity_poly.pdbx_seq_one_letter_code
_entity_poly.pdbx_strand_id
1 'polypeptide(L)'
;FDKLSGSSSEISGAIYIPEEKNNDFVLNKHNIFKFNDLKSNASFLAFRIEGDKISINEKIKILRKELNLNEFDFSILDFYQSEPFWKKVSNLELFEKTNNNVLRLVIPPSNGSKLIKYLENKHKYYVDWCGSLFWIEVQLKKEQKIKELKKMAKDYGGYLTIIKTSSDYDYGEPIFTIDDIRLMISEKVKKSFDPKRI
;
A
#
# COMPACT_ATOMS: atom_id res chain seq x y z
N PHE A 1 12.24 3.35 3.45
CA PHE A 1 11.97 3.55 2.01
C PHE A 1 12.91 4.56 1.35
N ASP A 2 13.25 5.66 2.00
CA ASP A 2 14.09 6.70 1.37
C ASP A 2 15.43 6.17 0.84
N LYS A 3 16.07 5.23 1.56
CA LYS A 3 17.30 4.56 1.10
C LYS A 3 17.05 3.60 -0.07
N LEU A 4 15.83 3.13 -0.25
CA LEU A 4 15.49 2.12 -1.24
C LEU A 4 15.13 2.71 -2.61
N SER A 5 14.58 3.89 -2.65
CA SER A 5 14.24 4.59 -3.90
C SER A 5 15.46 4.93 -4.76
N GLY A 6 16.65 4.96 -4.14
CA GLY A 6 17.95 5.14 -4.81
C GLY A 6 18.83 3.88 -4.84
N SER A 7 18.31 2.71 -4.44
CA SER A 7 19.09 1.47 -4.42
C SER A 7 19.41 0.98 -5.82
N SER A 8 20.66 0.54 -6.01
CA SER A 8 21.11 -0.15 -7.22
C SER A 8 20.65 -1.60 -7.30
N SER A 9 19.92 -2.09 -6.28
CA SER A 9 19.44 -3.48 -6.21
C SER A 9 18.25 -3.78 -7.12
N GLU A 10 17.72 -2.79 -7.85
CA GLU A 10 16.58 -2.93 -8.78
C GLU A 10 15.40 -3.69 -8.15
N ILE A 11 14.89 -3.15 -7.05
CA ILE A 11 13.75 -3.73 -6.33
C ILE A 11 12.48 -3.62 -7.18
N SER A 12 11.83 -4.75 -7.46
CA SER A 12 10.60 -4.82 -8.26
C SER A 12 9.32 -4.70 -7.44
N GLY A 13 9.41 -4.77 -6.11
CA GLY A 13 8.31 -4.57 -5.18
C GLY A 13 8.81 -4.29 -3.77
N ALA A 14 8.10 -3.44 -3.04
CA ALA A 14 8.43 -3.12 -1.66
C ALA A 14 7.16 -2.81 -0.87
N ILE A 15 6.92 -3.55 0.21
CA ILE A 15 5.76 -3.40 1.09
C ILE A 15 6.21 -3.23 2.54
N TYR A 16 5.52 -2.37 3.27
CA TYR A 16 5.61 -2.24 4.71
C TYR A 16 4.25 -2.57 5.34
N ILE A 17 4.26 -3.52 6.25
CA ILE A 17 3.10 -3.86 7.07
C ILE A 17 3.42 -3.46 8.50
N PRO A 18 2.68 -2.51 9.10
CA PRO A 18 2.97 -2.00 10.43
C PRO A 18 2.72 -3.05 11.52
N GLU A 19 3.30 -2.82 12.68
CA GLU A 19 2.95 -3.51 13.91
C GLU A 19 1.49 -3.24 14.24
N GLU A 20 0.81 -4.26 14.70
CA GLU A 20 -0.57 -4.13 15.10
C GLU A 20 -0.72 -4.16 16.59
N LYS A 21 -1.43 -3.15 17.06
CA LYS A 21 -1.81 -3.02 18.46
C LYS A 21 -3.18 -3.63 18.76
N ASN A 22 -3.93 -4.09 17.75
CA ASN A 22 -5.26 -4.68 17.88
C ASN A 22 -5.31 -6.11 17.34
N ASN A 23 -5.81 -7.05 18.15
CA ASN A 23 -5.86 -8.49 17.88
C ASN A 23 -6.56 -8.91 16.57
N ASP A 24 -7.50 -8.13 16.04
CA ASP A 24 -8.29 -8.52 14.87
C ASP A 24 -7.51 -8.59 13.57
N PHE A 25 -6.48 -7.80 13.45
CA PHE A 25 -5.64 -7.81 12.26
C PHE A 25 -4.54 -8.89 12.33
N VAL A 26 -4.01 -9.17 13.50
CA VAL A 26 -2.99 -10.22 13.73
C VAL A 26 -3.44 -11.57 13.19
N LEU A 27 -4.68 -11.94 13.41
CA LEU A 27 -5.23 -13.21 12.93
C LEU A 27 -5.20 -13.32 11.40
N ASN A 28 -5.50 -12.24 10.69
CA ASN A 28 -5.47 -12.24 9.22
C ASN A 28 -4.03 -12.26 8.67
N LYS A 29 -3.13 -11.50 9.26
CA LYS A 29 -1.71 -11.44 8.89
C LYS A 29 -1.04 -12.82 8.98
N HIS A 30 -1.22 -13.55 10.08
CA HIS A 30 -0.69 -14.91 10.26
C HIS A 30 -1.33 -15.93 9.33
N ASN A 31 -2.63 -15.84 9.11
CA ASN A 31 -3.32 -16.73 8.20
C ASN A 31 -2.95 -16.47 6.74
N ILE A 32 -2.64 -15.22 6.40
CA ILE A 32 -2.27 -14.81 5.05
C ILE A 32 -0.79 -15.08 4.80
N PHE A 33 0.07 -14.67 5.73
CA PHE A 33 1.51 -14.80 5.62
C PHE A 33 2.04 -15.80 6.66
N LYS A 34 2.01 -17.08 6.32
CA LYS A 34 2.53 -18.15 7.17
C LYS A 34 4.06 -18.13 7.21
N PHE A 35 4.64 -17.16 7.88
CA PHE A 35 6.07 -17.12 8.15
C PHE A 35 6.34 -17.65 9.56
N ASN A 36 7.07 -18.73 9.66
CA ASN A 36 7.41 -19.35 10.94
C ASN A 36 8.28 -18.45 11.84
N ASP A 37 8.98 -17.48 11.23
CA ASP A 37 10.00 -16.66 11.89
C ASP A 37 9.54 -15.25 12.27
N LEU A 38 8.36 -14.80 11.81
CA LEU A 38 7.85 -13.49 12.19
C LEU A 38 7.19 -13.54 13.57
N LYS A 39 7.73 -12.75 14.50
CA LYS A 39 7.02 -12.48 15.76
C LYS A 39 5.62 -11.97 15.43
N SER A 40 4.62 -12.55 16.07
CA SER A 40 3.21 -12.40 15.69
C SER A 40 2.71 -10.96 15.51
N ASN A 41 3.31 -9.99 16.19
CA ASN A 41 2.85 -8.60 16.21
C ASN A 41 3.84 -7.61 15.59
N ALA A 42 5.05 -8.04 15.20
CA ALA A 42 6.06 -7.12 14.68
C ALA A 42 5.68 -6.50 13.31
N SER A 43 6.06 -5.26 13.10
CA SER A 43 6.08 -4.69 11.76
C SER A 43 7.13 -5.40 10.90
N PHE A 44 6.91 -5.45 9.61
CA PHE A 44 7.91 -5.96 8.68
C PHE A 44 7.93 -5.21 7.35
N LEU A 45 9.09 -5.28 6.70
CA LEU A 45 9.31 -4.86 5.34
C LEU A 45 9.56 -6.09 4.48
N ALA A 46 8.97 -6.14 3.30
CA ALA A 46 9.29 -7.15 2.31
C ALA A 46 9.70 -6.48 0.99
N PHE A 47 10.75 -7.04 0.38
CA PHE A 47 11.27 -6.58 -0.91
C PHE A 47 11.22 -7.72 -1.91
N ARG A 48 10.84 -7.41 -3.15
CA ARG A 48 10.89 -8.33 -4.26
C ARG A 48 12.09 -8.01 -5.13
N ILE A 49 12.91 -9.03 -5.39
CA ILE A 49 14.07 -8.95 -6.26
C ILE A 49 13.90 -10.01 -7.34
N GLU A 50 14.08 -9.62 -8.59
CA GLU A 50 13.91 -10.50 -9.76
C GLU A 50 15.20 -10.55 -10.58
N GLY A 51 15.40 -11.69 -11.24
CA GLY A 51 16.57 -11.97 -12.09
C GLY A 51 16.99 -13.44 -12.06
N ASP A 52 18.10 -13.76 -12.69
CA ASP A 52 18.74 -15.05 -12.54
C ASP A 52 19.39 -15.20 -11.16
N LYS A 53 19.76 -16.43 -10.78
CA LYS A 53 20.28 -16.75 -9.45
C LYS A 53 21.55 -15.96 -9.08
N ILE A 54 22.42 -15.68 -10.05
CA ILE A 54 23.68 -14.96 -9.80
C ILE A 54 23.36 -13.50 -9.53
N SER A 55 22.55 -12.88 -10.39
CA SER A 55 22.08 -11.51 -10.26
C SER A 55 21.34 -11.27 -8.95
N ILE A 56 20.40 -12.16 -8.58
CA ILE A 56 19.65 -12.06 -7.32
C ILE A 56 20.60 -12.07 -6.12
N ASN A 57 21.60 -12.97 -6.09
CA ASN A 57 22.55 -13.05 -4.99
C ASN A 57 23.37 -11.77 -4.83
N GLU A 58 23.81 -11.17 -5.93
CA GLU A 58 24.55 -9.90 -5.89
C GLU A 58 23.64 -8.74 -5.45
N LYS A 59 22.41 -8.66 -5.97
CA LYS A 59 21.41 -7.66 -5.52
C LYS A 59 21.12 -7.76 -4.03
N ILE A 60 20.99 -8.97 -3.48
CA ILE A 60 20.80 -9.19 -2.05
C ILE A 60 22.01 -8.68 -1.25
N LYS A 61 23.25 -8.96 -1.69
CA LYS A 61 24.47 -8.47 -1.02
C LYS A 61 24.51 -6.93 -1.00
N ILE A 62 24.19 -6.30 -2.12
CA ILE A 62 24.15 -4.84 -2.23
C ILE A 62 23.10 -4.30 -1.26
N LEU A 63 21.88 -4.84 -1.30
CA LEU A 63 20.78 -4.40 -0.43
C LEU A 63 21.11 -4.54 1.06
N ARG A 64 21.73 -5.66 1.45
CA ARG A 64 22.21 -5.86 2.83
C ARG A 64 23.17 -4.77 3.27
N LYS A 65 24.13 -4.43 2.42
CA LYS A 65 25.11 -3.39 2.69
C LYS A 65 24.46 -2.01 2.78
N GLU A 66 23.59 -1.67 1.84
CA GLU A 66 22.91 -0.37 1.79
C GLU A 66 22.00 -0.15 3.00
N LEU A 67 21.32 -1.21 3.47
CA LEU A 67 20.43 -1.17 4.62
C LEU A 67 21.15 -1.44 5.96
N ASN A 68 22.41 -1.81 5.92
CA ASN A 68 23.23 -2.20 7.10
C ASN A 68 22.57 -3.34 7.89
N LEU A 69 22.09 -4.40 7.17
CA LEU A 69 21.41 -5.54 7.76
C LEU A 69 22.39 -6.63 8.18
N ASN A 70 22.21 -7.18 9.37
CA ASN A 70 22.90 -8.40 9.82
C ASN A 70 22.18 -9.65 9.31
N GLU A 71 22.82 -10.82 9.42
CA GLU A 71 22.26 -12.09 8.92
C GLU A 71 20.95 -12.50 9.59
N PHE A 72 20.72 -12.04 10.82
CA PHE A 72 19.54 -12.38 11.62
C PHE A 72 18.38 -11.37 11.45
N ASP A 73 18.58 -10.31 10.69
CA ASP A 73 17.59 -9.24 10.55
C ASP A 73 16.57 -9.50 9.44
N PHE A 74 16.73 -10.56 8.66
CA PHE A 74 15.84 -10.85 7.53
C PHE A 74 15.79 -12.35 7.18
N SER A 75 14.72 -12.74 6.50
CA SER A 75 14.53 -14.07 5.91
C SER A 75 14.42 -13.95 4.40
N ILE A 76 14.90 -14.91 3.67
CA ILE A 76 14.77 -14.99 2.21
C ILE A 76 13.67 -15.97 1.88
N LEU A 77 12.68 -15.52 1.11
CA LEU A 77 11.66 -16.37 0.54
C LEU A 77 12.13 -16.88 -0.83
N ASP A 78 11.99 -18.16 -1.07
CA ASP A 78 12.19 -18.72 -2.40
C ASP A 78 11.04 -18.35 -3.35
N PHE A 79 11.13 -18.80 -4.60
CA PHE A 79 10.10 -18.53 -5.61
C PHE A 79 8.72 -19.03 -5.18
N TYR A 80 8.61 -20.24 -4.64
CA TYR A 80 7.36 -20.89 -4.25
C TYR A 80 6.68 -20.21 -3.05
N GLN A 81 7.44 -19.55 -2.22
CA GLN A 81 6.96 -18.76 -1.09
C GLN A 81 6.66 -17.31 -1.50
N SER A 82 7.50 -16.74 -2.34
CA SER A 82 7.42 -15.35 -2.78
C SER A 82 6.21 -15.08 -3.68
N GLU A 83 5.94 -15.95 -4.67
CA GLU A 83 4.82 -15.78 -5.59
C GLU A 83 3.46 -15.71 -4.89
N PRO A 84 3.08 -16.68 -4.03
CA PRO A 84 1.83 -16.59 -3.27
C PRO A 84 1.77 -15.36 -2.35
N PHE A 85 2.89 -14.96 -1.75
CA PHE A 85 2.96 -13.77 -0.92
C PHE A 85 2.55 -12.52 -1.70
N TRP A 86 3.21 -12.25 -2.82
CA TRP A 86 2.92 -11.08 -3.63
C TRP A 86 1.54 -11.10 -4.27
N LYS A 87 1.04 -12.29 -4.62
CA LYS A 87 -0.33 -12.47 -5.09
C LYS A 87 -1.36 -12.06 -4.03
N LYS A 88 -1.14 -12.39 -2.76
CA LYS A 88 -2.01 -11.97 -1.66
C LYS A 88 -1.97 -10.48 -1.43
N VAL A 89 -0.78 -9.86 -1.54
CA VAL A 89 -0.62 -8.40 -1.48
C VAL A 89 -1.42 -7.74 -2.60
N SER A 90 -1.24 -8.18 -3.84
CA SER A 90 -1.91 -7.59 -5.02
C SER A 90 -3.44 -7.77 -4.99
N ASN A 91 -3.92 -8.86 -4.41
CA ASN A 91 -5.35 -9.15 -4.24
C ASN A 91 -5.98 -8.45 -3.04
N LEU A 92 -5.22 -7.67 -2.28
CA LEU A 92 -5.71 -6.99 -1.08
C LEU A 92 -6.28 -7.96 -0.02
N GLU A 93 -5.74 -9.18 0.10
CA GLU A 93 -6.27 -10.20 1.01
C GLU A 93 -6.27 -9.75 2.48
N LEU A 94 -5.41 -8.80 2.85
CA LEU A 94 -5.43 -8.17 4.18
C LEU A 94 -6.77 -7.48 4.49
N PHE A 95 -7.51 -7.07 3.46
CA PHE A 95 -8.82 -6.42 3.58
C PHE A 95 -9.98 -7.27 3.04
N GLU A 96 -9.75 -8.55 2.72
CA GLU A 96 -10.77 -9.42 2.11
C GLU A 96 -12.04 -9.51 2.96
N LYS A 97 -11.87 -9.73 4.26
CA LYS A 97 -12.97 -9.94 5.21
C LYS A 97 -13.58 -8.66 5.77
N THR A 98 -13.08 -7.50 5.37
CA THR A 98 -13.62 -6.25 5.89
C THR A 98 -14.92 -5.86 5.18
N ASN A 99 -15.89 -5.39 5.95
CA ASN A 99 -17.08 -4.70 5.44
C ASN A 99 -16.88 -3.19 5.38
N ASN A 100 -15.72 -2.69 5.78
CA ASN A 100 -15.37 -1.28 5.80
C ASN A 100 -14.95 -0.77 4.43
N ASN A 101 -14.76 0.53 4.32
CA ASN A 101 -14.23 1.14 3.11
C ASN A 101 -12.74 0.82 2.96
N VAL A 102 -12.29 0.49 1.77
CA VAL A 102 -10.87 0.35 1.44
C VAL A 102 -10.47 1.45 0.47
N LEU A 103 -9.51 2.24 0.86
CA LEU A 103 -9.02 3.39 0.14
C LEU A 103 -7.63 3.12 -0.43
N ARG A 104 -7.38 3.59 -1.65
CA ARG A 104 -6.08 3.65 -2.29
C ARG A 104 -5.62 5.09 -2.29
N LEU A 105 -4.57 5.41 -1.55
CA LEU A 105 -4.01 6.76 -1.48
C LEU A 105 -2.59 6.74 -2.02
N VAL A 106 -2.31 7.59 -3.00
CA VAL A 106 -0.99 7.71 -3.63
C VAL A 106 -0.45 9.10 -3.38
N ILE A 107 0.78 9.19 -2.89
CA ILE A 107 1.51 10.44 -2.62
C ILE A 107 2.98 10.29 -3.01
N PRO A 108 3.72 11.39 -3.21
CA PRO A 108 5.17 11.33 -3.30
C PRO A 108 5.80 10.63 -2.09
N PRO A 109 6.79 9.73 -2.28
CA PRO A 109 7.41 8.96 -1.18
C PRO A 109 7.96 9.85 -0.06
N SER A 110 8.43 11.05 -0.39
CA SER A 110 8.94 12.05 0.59
C SER A 110 7.92 12.46 1.67
N ASN A 111 6.63 12.27 1.41
CA ASN A 111 5.56 12.51 2.37
C ASN A 111 5.06 11.23 3.08
N GLY A 112 5.58 10.05 2.69
CA GLY A 112 5.14 8.75 3.21
C GLY A 112 5.27 8.65 4.72
N SER A 113 6.39 9.06 5.30
CA SER A 113 6.61 9.02 6.76
C SER A 113 5.64 9.90 7.54
N LYS A 114 5.22 11.04 6.98
CA LYS A 114 4.22 11.92 7.61
C LYS A 114 2.85 11.26 7.64
N LEU A 115 2.48 10.60 6.54
CA LEU A 115 1.22 9.89 6.45
C LEU A 115 1.19 8.67 7.37
N ILE A 116 2.28 7.91 7.46
CA ILE A 116 2.41 6.79 8.40
C ILE A 116 2.11 7.27 9.83
N LYS A 117 2.76 8.34 10.29
CA LYS A 117 2.54 8.90 11.63
C LYS A 117 1.07 9.31 11.88
N TYR A 118 0.39 9.80 10.84
CA TYR A 118 -1.04 10.14 10.96
C TYR A 118 -1.92 8.89 11.07
N LEU A 119 -1.60 7.82 10.32
CA LEU A 119 -2.39 6.59 10.26
C LEU A 119 -2.17 5.69 11.49
N GLU A 120 -0.99 5.75 12.08
CA GLU A 120 -0.64 4.95 13.27
C GLU A 120 -1.71 5.09 14.36
N ASN A 121 -2.17 3.95 14.89
CA ASN A 121 -3.20 3.82 15.93
C ASN A 121 -4.61 4.34 15.55
N LYS A 122 -4.83 4.76 14.31
CA LYS A 122 -6.13 5.31 13.86
C LYS A 122 -6.79 4.47 12.78
N HIS A 123 -5.98 3.87 11.91
CA HIS A 123 -6.46 3.13 10.75
C HIS A 123 -5.67 1.84 10.57
N LYS A 124 -6.32 0.81 10.02
CA LYS A 124 -5.61 -0.33 9.45
C LYS A 124 -5.09 0.07 8.08
N TYR A 125 -3.81 -0.16 7.83
CA TYR A 125 -3.19 0.20 6.56
C TYR A 125 -1.97 -0.67 6.29
N TYR A 126 -1.55 -0.69 5.05
CA TYR A 126 -0.19 -1.06 4.67
C TYR A 126 0.31 -0.13 3.56
N VAL A 127 1.62 -0.13 3.36
CA VAL A 127 2.30 0.77 2.43
C VAL A 127 2.99 -0.05 1.37
N ASP A 128 2.83 0.34 0.12
CA ASP A 128 3.42 -0.29 -1.06
C ASP A 128 4.21 0.74 -1.88
N TRP A 129 4.79 0.33 -3.01
CA TRP A 129 5.54 1.17 -3.93
C TRP A 129 6.59 2.06 -3.24
N CYS A 130 7.43 1.45 -2.40
CA CYS A 130 8.49 2.17 -1.68
C CYS A 130 8.01 3.42 -0.92
N GLY A 131 6.83 3.37 -0.31
CA GLY A 131 6.32 4.46 0.52
C GLY A 131 5.40 5.46 -0.19
N SER A 132 5.03 5.21 -1.44
CA SER A 132 4.15 6.11 -2.20
C SER A 132 2.70 5.66 -2.29
N LEU A 133 2.40 4.38 -2.12
CA LEU A 133 1.05 3.83 -2.19
C LEU A 133 0.60 3.33 -0.82
N PHE A 134 -0.54 3.81 -0.37
CA PHE A 134 -1.18 3.43 0.89
C PHE A 134 -2.52 2.77 0.62
N TRP A 135 -2.71 1.61 1.20
CA TRP A 135 -3.99 0.93 1.30
C TRP A 135 -4.51 1.11 2.70
N ILE A 136 -5.69 1.71 2.85
CA ILE A 136 -6.20 2.18 4.15
C ILE A 136 -7.62 1.69 4.33
N GLU A 137 -7.90 1.07 5.48
CA GLU A 137 -9.27 0.72 5.89
C GLU A 137 -9.87 1.86 6.72
N VAL A 138 -11.06 2.29 6.34
CA VAL A 138 -11.84 3.30 7.08
C VAL A 138 -13.22 2.75 7.38
N GLN A 139 -13.62 2.76 8.63
CA GLN A 139 -14.93 2.27 9.08
C GLN A 139 -16.07 2.91 8.29
N LEU A 140 -17.12 2.12 8.03
CA LEU A 140 -18.36 2.63 7.44
C LEU A 140 -18.93 3.81 8.25
N LYS A 141 -19.62 4.71 7.57
CA LYS A 141 -20.22 5.91 8.18
C LYS A 141 -19.20 6.89 8.79
N LYS A 142 -17.93 6.80 8.42
CA LYS A 142 -16.87 7.74 8.79
C LYS A 142 -16.46 8.63 7.63
N GLU A 143 -17.45 9.24 6.97
CA GLU A 143 -17.28 10.15 5.81
C GLU A 143 -16.28 11.27 6.08
N GLN A 144 -16.34 11.84 7.29
CA GLN A 144 -15.42 12.89 7.69
C GLN A 144 -13.96 12.43 7.61
N LYS A 145 -13.68 11.16 7.93
CA LYS A 145 -12.33 10.59 7.83
C LYS A 145 -11.88 10.45 6.39
N ILE A 146 -12.78 10.07 5.50
CA ILE A 146 -12.49 10.00 4.06
C ILE A 146 -12.20 11.40 3.52
N LYS A 147 -12.97 12.41 3.91
CA LYS A 147 -12.73 13.81 3.54
C LYS A 147 -11.38 14.32 4.04
N GLU A 148 -11.01 14.02 5.27
CA GLU A 148 -9.70 14.34 5.84
C GLU A 148 -8.56 13.70 5.02
N LEU A 149 -8.66 12.41 4.71
CA LEU A 149 -7.66 11.69 3.91
C LEU A 149 -7.59 12.20 2.46
N LYS A 150 -8.73 12.56 1.85
CA LYS A 150 -8.77 13.21 0.54
C LYS A 150 -8.01 14.54 0.55
N LYS A 151 -8.26 15.37 1.57
CA LYS A 151 -7.55 16.64 1.75
C LYS A 151 -6.06 16.41 1.92
N MET A 152 -5.66 15.50 2.79
CA MET A 152 -4.23 15.16 3.00
C MET A 152 -3.57 14.68 1.72
N ALA A 153 -4.24 13.83 0.93
CA ALA A 153 -3.72 13.38 -0.35
C ALA A 153 -3.43 14.56 -1.27
N LYS A 154 -4.36 15.52 -1.37
CA LYS A 154 -4.19 16.74 -2.16
C LYS A 154 -3.04 17.61 -1.62
N ASP A 155 -3.00 17.85 -0.31
CA ASP A 155 -1.97 18.68 0.35
C ASP A 155 -0.56 18.08 0.18
N TYR A 156 -0.46 16.76 0.07
CA TYR A 156 0.80 16.05 -0.19
C TYR A 156 1.11 15.87 -1.69
N GLY A 157 0.32 16.45 -2.58
CA GLY A 157 0.55 16.38 -4.03
C GLY A 157 0.17 15.04 -4.65
N GLY A 158 -0.76 14.32 -4.03
CA GLY A 158 -1.23 13.02 -4.47
C GLY A 158 -2.74 12.95 -4.70
N TYR A 159 -3.27 11.74 -4.67
CA TYR A 159 -4.69 11.47 -4.89
C TYR A 159 -5.17 10.26 -4.09
N LEU A 160 -6.49 10.21 -3.85
CA LEU A 160 -7.16 9.12 -3.16
C LEU A 160 -8.27 8.56 -4.06
N THR A 161 -8.38 7.24 -4.08
CA THR A 161 -9.46 6.50 -4.77
C THR A 161 -10.13 5.56 -3.77
N ILE A 162 -11.45 5.49 -3.79
CA ILE A 162 -12.22 4.51 -3.01
C ILE A 162 -12.28 3.22 -3.85
N ILE A 163 -11.74 2.12 -3.33
CA ILE A 163 -11.64 0.85 -4.06
C ILE A 163 -12.75 -0.12 -3.67
N LYS A 164 -13.09 -0.14 -2.37
CA LYS A 164 -14.16 -0.99 -1.83
C LYS A 164 -15.03 -0.17 -0.93
N THR A 165 -16.34 -0.38 -1.04
CA THR A 165 -17.36 0.22 -0.16
C THR A 165 -18.52 -0.76 0.00
N SER A 166 -19.40 -0.51 0.97
CA SER A 166 -20.67 -1.22 1.03
C SER A 166 -21.61 -0.75 -0.08
N SER A 167 -22.47 -1.65 -0.57
CA SER A 167 -23.46 -1.36 -1.62
C SER A 167 -24.44 -0.24 -1.29
N ASP A 168 -24.65 0.03 -0.01
CA ASP A 168 -25.68 0.96 0.49
C ASP A 168 -25.08 2.36 0.78
N TYR A 169 -23.85 2.59 0.39
CA TYR A 169 -23.15 3.83 0.73
C TYR A 169 -23.11 4.78 -0.47
N ASP A 170 -23.94 5.81 -0.42
CA ASP A 170 -23.86 6.95 -1.35
C ASP A 170 -22.88 7.99 -0.78
N TYR A 171 -21.78 8.21 -1.48
CA TYR A 171 -20.77 9.18 -1.05
C TYR A 171 -21.17 10.62 -1.34
N GLY A 172 -22.14 10.89 -2.19
CA GLY A 172 -22.46 12.24 -2.66
C GLY A 172 -21.28 12.99 -3.29
N GLU A 173 -20.12 12.32 -3.42
CA GLU A 173 -18.85 12.87 -3.86
C GLU A 173 -18.13 11.92 -4.83
N PRO A 174 -17.23 12.41 -5.69
CA PRO A 174 -16.45 11.57 -6.60
C PRO A 174 -15.68 10.47 -5.86
N ILE A 175 -15.67 9.26 -6.43
CA ILE A 175 -14.94 8.10 -5.90
C ILE A 175 -13.44 8.36 -5.79
N PHE A 176 -12.90 9.26 -6.61
CA PHE A 176 -11.49 9.63 -6.61
C PHE A 176 -11.31 11.14 -6.45
N THR A 177 -10.18 11.52 -5.85
CA THR A 177 -9.76 12.92 -5.83
C THR A 177 -9.06 13.26 -7.12
N ILE A 178 -9.51 14.31 -7.77
CA ILE A 178 -8.90 14.88 -8.95
C ILE A 178 -8.87 16.39 -8.80
N ASP A 179 -7.82 17.04 -9.26
CA ASP A 179 -7.81 18.49 -9.32
C ASP A 179 -8.72 19.01 -10.45
N ASP A 180 -9.17 20.26 -10.34
CA ASP A 180 -10.15 20.84 -11.25
C ASP A 180 -9.67 20.86 -12.71
N ILE A 181 -8.37 21.02 -12.94
CA ILE A 181 -7.78 21.03 -14.28
C ILE A 181 -7.86 19.63 -14.91
N ARG A 182 -7.46 18.61 -14.16
CA ARG A 182 -7.54 17.21 -14.63
C ARG A 182 -8.99 16.77 -14.81
N LEU A 183 -9.89 17.19 -13.91
CA LEU A 183 -11.32 16.92 -14.05
C LEU A 183 -11.86 17.51 -15.37
N MET A 184 -11.58 18.77 -15.62
CA MET A 184 -11.99 19.45 -16.87
C MET A 184 -11.43 18.73 -18.11
N ILE A 185 -10.16 18.31 -18.10
CA ILE A 185 -9.56 17.55 -19.20
C ILE A 185 -10.26 16.20 -19.38
N SER A 186 -10.47 15.46 -18.28
CA SER A 186 -11.14 14.17 -18.30
C SER A 186 -12.57 14.26 -18.83
N GLU A 187 -13.31 15.30 -18.47
CA GLU A 187 -14.65 15.55 -19.00
C GLU A 187 -14.64 15.86 -20.50
N LYS A 188 -13.68 16.66 -20.98
CA LYS A 188 -13.51 16.93 -22.41
C LYS A 188 -13.19 15.65 -23.18
N VAL A 189 -12.27 14.83 -22.67
CA VAL A 189 -11.92 13.55 -23.26
C VAL A 189 -13.15 12.63 -23.30
N LYS A 190 -13.83 12.46 -22.17
CA LYS A 190 -15.07 11.65 -22.10
C LYS A 190 -16.11 12.13 -23.13
N LYS A 191 -16.38 13.43 -23.20
CA LYS A 191 -17.33 14.00 -24.16
C LYS A 191 -16.94 13.73 -25.62
N SER A 192 -15.63 13.66 -25.91
CA SER A 192 -15.14 13.36 -27.26
C SER A 192 -15.36 11.90 -27.66
N PHE A 193 -15.18 10.97 -26.73
CA PHE A 193 -15.35 9.53 -26.98
C PHE A 193 -16.75 9.01 -26.73
N ASP A 194 -17.46 9.62 -25.77
CA ASP A 194 -18.83 9.26 -25.39
C ASP A 194 -19.73 10.49 -25.33
N PRO A 195 -20.05 11.10 -26.50
CA PRO A 195 -20.86 12.33 -26.56
C PRO A 195 -22.29 12.12 -26.07
N LYS A 196 -22.78 10.89 -26.11
CA LYS A 196 -24.15 10.53 -25.70
C LYS A 196 -24.26 10.08 -24.25
N ARG A 197 -23.12 9.92 -23.55
CA ARG A 197 -23.07 9.43 -22.16
C ARG A 197 -23.79 8.11 -21.93
N ILE A 198 -23.59 7.15 -22.84
CA ILE A 198 -24.14 5.80 -22.78
C ILE A 198 -23.27 4.90 -21.92
#